data_1542278f02ce2f49f4ccf53e6d174ba2
#
_entry.id   1542278f02ce2f49f4ccf53e6d174ba2
#
_cell.length_a   1.000
_cell.length_b   1.000
_cell.length_c   1.000
_cell.angle_alpha   90.00
_cell.angle_beta   90.00
_cell.angle_gamma   90.00
#
_symmetry.space_group_name_H-M   'P 1'
#
loop_
_entity.id
_entity.type
_entity.pdbx_description
1 polymer ?
#
loop_
_entity_poly.entity_id
_entity_poly.type
_entity_poly.pdbx_seq_one_letter_code
_entity_poly.pdbx_strand_id
1 'polypeptide(L)'
;MIQLNRASLRYGAVLGLSPTTFELPDGGGIVGLLGPNGAGKSTLLQLLSGLLPPSGGRVSLFGQTPFRNPEVLARIGLVPEGDRLPVGLRGRGWLRMMGRLSGLDGAPLEAAMASALETVGMSDRADLPFQRMSKGMRQRMRLAQALLHAPELLILDEPFNGLDPEARLTLMALLRKLADGGARVIVSSHILSEVAQLTDRILLLFRGRLLAEGDISEIRQLLDRHPVELRLSGEARALARWAVEQPELVALRLEESAAVLSIRNPRDFLPRLQREAAQGGLPLTGLDPLDLNLEAVFQYLTKDHA
;
A
#
# COMPACT_ATOMS: atom_id res chain seq x y z
N MET A 1 -10.38 -15.82 -1.76
CA MET A 1 -11.21 -14.76 -1.15
C MET A 1 -10.69 -14.44 0.25
N ILE A 2 -10.53 -13.15 0.56
CA ILE A 2 -10.16 -12.64 1.89
C ILE A 2 -11.38 -11.92 2.44
N GLN A 3 -11.89 -12.33 3.59
CA GLN A 3 -13.08 -11.73 4.19
C GLN A 3 -12.83 -11.41 5.67
N LEU A 4 -13.19 -10.19 6.05
CA LEU A 4 -13.37 -9.80 7.43
C LEU A 4 -14.85 -9.49 7.68
N ASN A 5 -15.40 -10.03 8.74
CA ASN A 5 -16.77 -9.72 9.16
C ASN A 5 -16.74 -9.25 10.62
N ARG A 6 -16.84 -7.92 10.80
CA ARG A 6 -16.74 -7.24 12.09
C ARG A 6 -15.53 -7.71 12.92
N ALA A 7 -14.45 -8.07 12.24
CA ALA A 7 -13.22 -8.53 12.89
C ALA A 7 -12.57 -7.38 13.66
N SER A 8 -12.22 -7.63 14.90
CA SER A 8 -11.58 -6.66 15.80
C SER A 8 -10.47 -7.33 16.60
N LEU A 9 -9.50 -6.53 17.03
CA LEU A 9 -8.42 -7.00 17.91
C LEU A 9 -8.13 -6.00 19.02
N ARG A 10 -8.00 -6.52 20.24
CA ARG A 10 -7.60 -5.75 21.43
C ARG A 10 -6.33 -6.34 22.04
N TYR A 11 -5.41 -5.49 22.42
CA TYR A 11 -4.24 -5.81 23.22
C TYR A 11 -4.51 -5.35 24.67
N GLY A 12 -5.12 -6.21 25.47
CA GLY A 12 -5.62 -5.81 26.78
C GLY A 12 -6.66 -4.68 26.68
N ALA A 13 -6.38 -3.52 27.26
CA ALA A 13 -7.25 -2.34 27.19
C ALA A 13 -7.16 -1.58 25.85
N VAL A 14 -6.06 -1.76 25.10
CA VAL A 14 -5.81 -1.01 23.86
C VAL A 14 -6.54 -1.66 22.69
N LEU A 15 -7.29 -0.87 21.92
CA LEU A 15 -7.94 -1.31 20.69
C LEU A 15 -6.95 -1.17 19.53
N GLY A 16 -6.46 -2.31 19.00
CA GLY A 16 -5.55 -2.32 17.86
C GLY A 16 -6.28 -2.27 16.52
N LEU A 17 -7.45 -2.90 16.42
CA LEU A 17 -8.33 -2.86 15.25
C LEU A 17 -9.79 -2.82 15.71
N SER A 18 -10.52 -1.81 15.28
CA SER A 18 -11.99 -1.68 15.48
C SER A 18 -12.74 -2.72 14.64
N PRO A 19 -14.01 -3.02 14.98
CA PRO A 19 -14.81 -3.93 14.17
C PRO A 19 -14.79 -3.53 12.69
N THR A 20 -14.07 -4.31 11.89
CA THR A 20 -13.79 -4.04 10.47
C THR A 20 -14.45 -5.10 9.60
N THR A 21 -15.10 -4.66 8.53
CA THR A 21 -15.71 -5.52 7.53
C THR A 21 -15.23 -5.11 6.16
N PHE A 22 -14.64 -6.04 5.42
CA PHE A 22 -14.33 -5.88 4.00
C PHE A 22 -14.18 -7.24 3.33
N GLU A 23 -14.20 -7.22 2.00
CA GLU A 23 -14.01 -8.41 1.17
C GLU A 23 -13.11 -8.12 -0.01
N LEU A 24 -12.05 -8.93 -0.17
CA LEU A 24 -11.22 -8.94 -1.36
C LEU A 24 -11.54 -10.23 -2.13
N PRO A 25 -12.04 -10.12 -3.36
CA PRO A 25 -12.40 -11.28 -4.18
C PRO A 25 -11.19 -12.16 -4.50
N ASP A 26 -11.42 -13.36 -5.01
CA ASP A 26 -10.35 -14.23 -5.52
C ASP A 26 -9.63 -13.58 -6.71
N GLY A 27 -8.42 -14.04 -6.96
CA GLY A 27 -7.55 -13.58 -8.05
C GLY A 27 -6.27 -12.92 -7.54
N GLY A 28 -5.32 -12.76 -8.45
CA GLY A 28 -4.07 -12.07 -8.22
C GLY A 28 -4.22 -10.55 -8.07
N GLY A 29 -3.09 -9.88 -8.00
CA GLY A 29 -3.02 -8.43 -7.93
C GLY A 29 -2.51 -7.92 -6.58
N ILE A 30 -2.26 -6.64 -6.53
CA ILE A 30 -1.68 -5.97 -5.35
C ILE A 30 -2.77 -5.15 -4.66
N VAL A 31 -2.79 -5.21 -3.34
CA VAL A 31 -3.62 -4.37 -2.46
C VAL A 31 -2.70 -3.61 -1.52
N GLY A 32 -2.79 -2.30 -1.54
CA GLY A 32 -2.07 -1.42 -0.65
C GLY A 32 -2.81 -1.22 0.68
N LEU A 33 -2.16 -1.51 1.79
CA LEU A 33 -2.66 -1.23 3.13
C LEU A 33 -2.01 0.04 3.66
N LEU A 34 -2.76 1.13 3.67
CA LEU A 34 -2.28 2.47 3.96
C LEU A 34 -2.70 2.97 5.34
N GLY A 35 -1.89 3.81 5.91
CA GLY A 35 -2.19 4.51 7.15
C GLY A 35 -0.92 4.92 7.91
N PRO A 36 -1.01 5.90 8.81
CA PRO A 36 0.12 6.33 9.63
C PRO A 36 0.60 5.24 10.59
N ASN A 37 1.72 5.49 11.25
CA ASN A 37 2.17 4.60 12.33
C ASN A 37 1.12 4.55 13.44
N GLY A 38 0.84 3.34 13.93
CA GLY A 38 -0.23 3.11 14.91
C GLY A 38 -1.66 3.06 14.33
N ALA A 39 -1.84 3.14 13.00
CA ALA A 39 -3.17 3.04 12.37
C ALA A 39 -3.84 1.68 12.50
N GLY A 40 -3.11 0.62 12.90
CA GLY A 40 -3.60 -0.75 12.99
C GLY A 40 -3.20 -1.65 11.81
N LYS A 41 -2.30 -1.20 10.92
CA LYS A 41 -1.84 -1.97 9.76
C LYS A 41 -1.27 -3.34 10.15
N SER A 42 -0.23 -3.36 11.00
CA SER A 42 0.39 -4.60 11.45
C SER A 42 -0.60 -5.48 12.21
N THR A 43 -1.55 -4.88 12.96
CA THR A 43 -2.62 -5.62 13.62
C THR A 43 -3.51 -6.36 12.62
N LEU A 44 -3.93 -5.69 11.55
CA LEU A 44 -4.70 -6.31 10.48
C LEU A 44 -3.88 -7.43 9.79
N LEU A 45 -2.60 -7.17 9.49
CA LEU A 45 -1.74 -8.18 8.87
C LEU A 45 -1.52 -9.40 9.78
N GLN A 46 -1.42 -9.22 11.11
CA GLN A 46 -1.33 -10.33 12.07
C GLN A 46 -2.60 -11.17 12.13
N LEU A 47 -3.78 -10.57 11.97
CA LEU A 47 -5.04 -11.29 11.84
C LEU A 47 -5.08 -12.10 10.54
N LEU A 48 -4.72 -11.49 9.41
CA LEU A 48 -4.69 -12.15 8.10
C LEU A 48 -3.64 -13.27 8.03
N SER A 49 -2.48 -13.07 8.63
CA SER A 49 -1.43 -14.12 8.67
C SER A 49 -1.66 -15.20 9.71
N GLY A 50 -2.78 -15.14 10.45
CA GLY A 50 -3.10 -16.13 11.48
C GLY A 50 -2.18 -16.13 12.69
N LEU A 51 -1.36 -15.09 12.87
CA LEU A 51 -0.51 -14.92 14.06
C LEU A 51 -1.33 -14.65 15.33
N LEU A 52 -2.45 -13.95 15.19
CA LEU A 52 -3.35 -13.64 16.29
C LEU A 52 -4.81 -14.00 15.94
N PRO A 53 -5.59 -14.48 16.91
CA PRO A 53 -7.02 -14.62 16.75
C PRO A 53 -7.71 -13.26 16.84
N PRO A 54 -8.84 -13.03 16.17
CA PRO A 54 -9.64 -11.85 16.41
C PRO A 54 -10.25 -11.88 17.83
N SER A 55 -10.33 -10.72 18.48
CA SER A 55 -11.04 -10.55 19.76
C SER A 55 -12.57 -10.55 19.59
N GLY A 56 -13.05 -10.25 18.39
CA GLY A 56 -14.45 -10.28 17.99
C GLY A 56 -14.59 -10.35 16.47
N GLY A 57 -15.74 -10.80 16.00
CA GLY A 57 -15.99 -11.02 14.59
C GLY A 57 -15.27 -12.24 14.01
N ARG A 58 -15.05 -12.24 12.70
CA ARG A 58 -14.45 -13.39 11.98
C ARG A 58 -13.49 -12.92 10.90
N VAL A 59 -12.38 -13.66 10.73
CA VAL A 59 -11.45 -13.55 9.59
C VAL A 59 -11.50 -14.86 8.83
N SER A 60 -11.63 -14.78 7.51
CA SER A 60 -11.61 -15.94 6.63
C SER A 60 -10.66 -15.68 5.44
N LEU A 61 -9.78 -16.62 5.20
CA LEU A 61 -8.93 -16.70 4.03
C LEU A 61 -9.20 -18.02 3.31
N PHE A 62 -9.41 -17.97 2.00
CA PHE A 62 -9.71 -19.17 1.21
C PHE A 62 -10.92 -19.97 1.77
N GLY A 63 -11.90 -19.28 2.39
CA GLY A 63 -13.07 -19.88 3.01
C GLY A 63 -12.85 -20.42 4.43
N GLN A 64 -11.65 -20.35 4.99
CA GLN A 64 -11.30 -20.91 6.30
C GLN A 64 -10.69 -19.86 7.23
N THR A 65 -10.77 -20.11 8.55
CA THR A 65 -10.10 -19.25 9.55
C THR A 65 -8.59 -19.48 9.53
N PRO A 66 -7.75 -18.44 9.45
CA PRO A 66 -6.30 -18.60 9.36
C PRO A 66 -5.63 -18.95 10.70
N PHE A 67 -6.19 -18.54 11.84
CA PHE A 67 -5.58 -18.77 13.14
C PHE A 67 -5.48 -20.26 13.48
N ARG A 68 -4.25 -20.74 13.75
CA ARG A 68 -3.93 -22.15 14.04
C ARG A 68 -4.41 -23.13 12.96
N ASN A 69 -4.45 -22.70 11.71
CA ASN A 69 -4.84 -23.55 10.59
C ASN A 69 -3.66 -23.77 9.63
N PRO A 70 -2.93 -24.89 9.75
CA PRO A 70 -1.76 -25.17 8.91
C PRO A 70 -2.06 -25.18 7.42
N GLU A 71 -3.26 -25.64 6.99
CA GLU A 71 -3.66 -25.67 5.58
C GLU A 71 -3.74 -24.27 4.97
N VAL A 72 -4.30 -23.31 5.72
CA VAL A 72 -4.36 -21.92 5.30
C VAL A 72 -2.97 -21.27 5.36
N LEU A 73 -2.20 -21.53 6.43
CA LEU A 73 -0.88 -20.94 6.62
C LEU A 73 0.13 -21.41 5.57
N ALA A 74 0.01 -22.65 5.07
CA ALA A 74 0.83 -23.16 3.98
C ALA A 74 0.61 -22.43 2.65
N ARG A 75 -0.47 -21.62 2.52
CA ARG A 75 -0.77 -20.81 1.33
C ARG A 75 -0.39 -19.34 1.49
N ILE A 76 0.20 -18.97 2.63
CA ILE A 76 0.54 -17.58 2.98
C ILE A 76 2.05 -17.43 3.10
N GLY A 77 2.63 -16.50 2.33
CA GLY A 77 3.99 -16.02 2.53
C GLY A 77 3.96 -14.71 3.32
N LEU A 78 4.73 -14.64 4.42
CA LEU A 78 4.77 -13.46 5.27
C LEU A 78 6.19 -12.87 5.32
N VAL A 79 6.27 -11.56 5.07
CA VAL A 79 7.45 -10.73 5.30
C VAL A 79 7.08 -9.68 6.34
N PRO A 80 7.35 -9.93 7.63
CA PRO A 80 7.03 -8.99 8.70
C PRO A 80 7.91 -7.74 8.66
N GLU A 81 7.54 -6.68 9.35
CA GLU A 81 8.36 -5.48 9.47
C GLU A 81 9.75 -5.75 10.09
N GLY A 82 10.72 -4.92 9.74
CA GLY A 82 12.08 -4.98 10.27
C GLY A 82 13.03 -5.81 9.40
N ASP A 83 14.30 -5.86 9.78
CA ASP A 83 15.34 -6.59 9.03
C ASP A 83 16.18 -7.52 9.93
N ARG A 84 15.62 -7.95 11.05
CA ARG A 84 16.28 -8.84 11.99
C ARG A 84 16.46 -10.22 11.38
N LEU A 85 17.67 -10.48 10.93
CA LEU A 85 18.11 -11.77 10.42
C LEU A 85 19.18 -12.36 11.34
N PRO A 86 19.28 -13.69 11.45
CA PRO A 86 20.24 -14.32 12.37
C PRO A 86 21.69 -13.94 12.05
N VAL A 87 22.41 -13.48 13.07
CA VAL A 87 23.85 -13.18 12.96
C VAL A 87 24.61 -14.48 12.70
N GLY A 88 25.60 -14.44 11.79
CA GLY A 88 26.45 -15.59 11.49
C GLY A 88 25.88 -16.57 10.47
N LEU A 89 24.61 -16.47 10.09
CA LEU A 89 24.05 -17.32 9.03
C LEU A 89 24.30 -16.72 7.63
N ARG A 90 24.48 -17.60 6.68
CA ARG A 90 24.46 -17.31 5.23
C ARG A 90 23.04 -17.43 4.70
N GLY A 91 22.67 -16.64 3.70
CA GLY A 91 21.33 -16.62 3.15
C GLY A 91 20.83 -17.99 2.71
N ARG A 92 21.65 -18.77 1.98
CA ARG A 92 21.27 -20.13 1.55
C ARG A 92 21.03 -21.07 2.73
N GLY A 93 21.88 -21.03 3.76
CA GLY A 93 21.69 -21.84 4.95
C GLY A 93 20.41 -21.49 5.72
N TRP A 94 20.10 -20.19 5.78
CA TRP A 94 18.85 -19.73 6.38
C TRP A 94 17.63 -20.17 5.57
N LEU A 95 17.63 -20.03 4.24
CA LEU A 95 16.52 -20.49 3.39
C LEU A 95 16.29 -22.01 3.55
N ARG A 96 17.37 -22.79 3.62
CA ARG A 96 17.26 -24.25 3.85
C ARG A 96 16.59 -24.56 5.19
N MET A 97 16.98 -23.84 6.25
CA MET A 97 16.34 -23.98 7.56
C MET A 97 14.87 -23.62 7.52
N MET A 98 14.52 -22.48 6.90
CA MET A 98 13.13 -22.02 6.80
C MET A 98 12.28 -22.94 5.93
N GLY A 99 12.83 -23.45 4.83
CA GLY A 99 12.11 -24.39 3.97
C GLY A 99 11.80 -25.71 4.69
N ARG A 100 12.74 -26.22 5.50
CA ARG A 100 12.46 -27.40 6.34
C ARG A 100 11.38 -27.15 7.38
N LEU A 101 11.36 -25.95 7.98
CA LEU A 101 10.27 -25.56 8.89
C LEU A 101 8.91 -25.44 8.17
N SER A 102 8.93 -25.20 6.86
CA SER A 102 7.73 -25.20 6.01
C SER A 102 7.39 -26.59 5.46
N GLY A 103 8.06 -27.65 5.93
CA GLY A 103 7.79 -29.03 5.52
C GLY A 103 8.48 -29.48 4.23
N LEU A 104 9.37 -28.68 3.65
CA LEU A 104 10.15 -29.04 2.46
C LEU A 104 11.45 -29.72 2.89
N ASP A 105 11.86 -30.79 2.18
CA ASP A 105 13.16 -31.43 2.37
C ASP A 105 13.68 -32.05 1.05
N GLY A 106 14.97 -32.43 1.03
CA GLY A 106 15.60 -33.08 -0.10
C GLY A 106 15.54 -32.27 -1.41
N ALA A 107 15.30 -32.98 -2.52
CA ALA A 107 15.27 -32.36 -3.86
C ALA A 107 14.17 -31.31 -4.03
N PRO A 108 12.93 -31.44 -3.48
CA PRO A 108 11.92 -30.37 -3.51
C PRO A 108 12.38 -29.08 -2.83
N LEU A 109 13.09 -29.16 -1.70
CA LEU A 109 13.63 -28.02 -1.00
C LEU A 109 14.69 -27.29 -1.84
N GLU A 110 15.63 -28.00 -2.43
CA GLU A 110 16.69 -27.38 -3.25
C GLU A 110 16.09 -26.72 -4.51
N ALA A 111 15.09 -27.35 -5.14
CA ALA A 111 14.37 -26.76 -6.27
C ALA A 111 13.61 -25.49 -5.87
N ALA A 112 12.89 -25.51 -4.75
CA ALA A 112 12.17 -24.34 -4.23
C ALA A 112 13.14 -23.19 -3.89
N MET A 113 14.27 -23.51 -3.26
CA MET A 113 15.31 -22.52 -2.96
C MET A 113 15.91 -21.90 -4.23
N ALA A 114 16.21 -22.72 -5.24
CA ALA A 114 16.75 -22.23 -6.51
C ALA A 114 15.76 -21.27 -7.20
N SER A 115 14.50 -21.68 -7.31
CA SER A 115 13.41 -20.87 -7.90
C SER A 115 13.18 -19.56 -7.13
N ALA A 116 13.13 -19.63 -5.80
CA ALA A 116 12.93 -18.44 -4.97
C ALA A 116 14.11 -17.45 -5.11
N LEU A 117 15.36 -17.94 -5.10
CA LEU A 117 16.56 -17.12 -5.26
C LEU A 117 16.65 -16.48 -6.64
N GLU A 118 16.29 -17.22 -7.69
CA GLU A 118 16.21 -16.70 -9.06
C GLU A 118 15.14 -15.60 -9.15
N THR A 119 13.97 -15.85 -8.61
CA THR A 119 12.85 -14.91 -8.61
C THR A 119 13.26 -13.57 -7.98
N VAL A 120 13.96 -13.60 -6.86
CA VAL A 120 14.38 -12.36 -6.17
C VAL A 120 15.76 -11.84 -6.64
N GLY A 121 16.40 -12.43 -7.63
CA GLY A 121 17.70 -12.03 -8.17
C GLY A 121 18.83 -12.13 -7.13
N MET A 122 18.87 -13.23 -6.35
CA MET A 122 19.85 -13.43 -5.29
C MET A 122 20.67 -14.72 -5.44
N SER A 123 20.59 -15.42 -6.57
CA SER A 123 21.26 -16.69 -6.81
C SER A 123 22.76 -16.65 -6.52
N ASP A 124 23.47 -15.62 -7.04
CA ASP A 124 24.92 -15.45 -6.89
C ASP A 124 25.34 -14.85 -5.54
N ARG A 125 24.39 -14.34 -4.77
CA ARG A 125 24.64 -13.64 -3.50
C ARG A 125 24.08 -14.39 -2.28
N ALA A 126 23.42 -15.54 -2.50
CA ALA A 126 22.78 -16.31 -1.43
C ALA A 126 23.77 -16.84 -0.38
N ASP A 127 25.03 -17.05 -0.75
CA ASP A 127 26.06 -17.56 0.15
C ASP A 127 26.79 -16.49 0.95
N LEU A 128 26.43 -15.20 0.77
CA LEU A 128 26.89 -14.13 1.62
C LEU A 128 26.30 -14.24 3.03
N PRO A 129 27.09 -13.95 4.08
CA PRO A 129 26.52 -13.77 5.43
C PRO A 129 25.66 -12.49 5.45
N PHE A 130 24.58 -12.49 6.22
CA PHE A 130 23.63 -11.38 6.29
C PHE A 130 24.27 -10.03 6.64
N GLN A 131 25.34 -10.05 7.44
CA GLN A 131 26.09 -8.84 7.82
C GLN A 131 26.75 -8.14 6.60
N ARG A 132 27.04 -8.89 5.52
CA ARG A 132 27.62 -8.37 4.28
C ARG A 132 26.58 -8.03 3.21
N MET A 133 25.30 -8.24 3.50
CA MET A 133 24.22 -7.89 2.61
C MET A 133 23.75 -6.45 2.85
N SER A 134 23.48 -5.71 1.78
CA SER A 134 22.74 -4.44 1.89
C SER A 134 21.33 -4.67 2.43
N LYS A 135 20.64 -3.61 2.88
CA LYS A 135 19.26 -3.71 3.35
C LYS A 135 18.34 -4.26 2.26
N GLY A 136 18.48 -3.80 1.01
CA GLY A 136 17.72 -4.32 -0.12
C GLY A 136 17.99 -5.80 -0.41
N MET A 137 19.25 -6.26 -0.26
CA MET A 137 19.58 -7.69 -0.38
C MET A 137 18.92 -8.51 0.74
N ARG A 138 18.97 -8.04 1.97
CA ARG A 138 18.29 -8.72 3.10
C ARG A 138 16.79 -8.79 2.89
N GLN A 139 16.18 -7.71 2.40
CA GLN A 139 14.74 -7.68 2.10
C GLN A 139 14.37 -8.69 1.00
N ARG A 140 15.18 -8.78 -0.08
CA ARG A 140 14.97 -9.79 -1.13
C ARG A 140 15.15 -11.22 -0.60
N MET A 141 16.08 -11.46 0.31
CA MET A 141 16.23 -12.78 0.95
C MET A 141 15.00 -13.14 1.79
N ARG A 142 14.40 -12.19 2.51
CA ARG A 142 13.16 -12.40 3.27
C ARG A 142 11.98 -12.71 2.35
N LEU A 143 11.91 -12.03 1.21
CA LEU A 143 10.92 -12.35 0.18
C LEU A 143 11.17 -13.75 -0.40
N ALA A 144 12.42 -14.14 -0.68
CA ALA A 144 12.75 -15.51 -1.10
C ALA A 144 12.26 -16.55 -0.09
N GLN A 145 12.44 -16.29 1.20
CA GLN A 145 11.92 -17.17 2.26
C GLN A 145 10.38 -17.29 2.20
N ALA A 146 9.69 -16.17 2.02
CA ALA A 146 8.23 -16.18 1.93
C ALA A 146 7.71 -16.92 0.67
N LEU A 147 8.55 -17.05 -0.37
CA LEU A 147 8.21 -17.72 -1.63
C LEU A 147 8.52 -19.23 -1.65
N LEU A 148 9.25 -19.78 -0.66
CA LEU A 148 9.73 -21.17 -0.67
C LEU A 148 8.63 -22.23 -0.89
N HIS A 149 7.46 -21.99 -0.35
CA HIS A 149 6.31 -22.91 -0.41
C HIS A 149 5.25 -22.48 -1.42
N ALA A 150 5.62 -21.63 -2.41
CA ALA A 150 4.76 -21.14 -3.49
C ALA A 150 3.39 -20.61 -2.98
N PRO A 151 3.36 -19.58 -2.13
CA PRO A 151 2.13 -19.08 -1.52
C PRO A 151 1.20 -18.44 -2.55
N GLU A 152 -0.10 -18.52 -2.30
CA GLU A 152 -1.14 -17.83 -3.08
C GLU A 152 -1.37 -16.38 -2.58
N LEU A 153 -1.06 -16.14 -1.30
CA LEU A 153 -1.14 -14.83 -0.66
C LEU A 153 0.23 -14.43 -0.09
N LEU A 154 0.74 -13.29 -0.52
CA LEU A 154 1.92 -12.65 0.05
C LEU A 154 1.51 -11.46 0.91
N ILE A 155 1.95 -11.44 2.15
CA ILE A 155 1.72 -10.34 3.09
C ILE A 155 3.07 -9.70 3.42
N LEU A 156 3.23 -8.40 3.11
CA LEU A 156 4.46 -7.66 3.38
C LEU A 156 4.16 -6.44 4.25
N ASP A 157 4.79 -6.40 5.43
CA ASP A 157 4.64 -5.29 6.36
C ASP A 157 5.81 -4.31 6.21
N GLU A 158 5.51 -3.09 5.74
CA GLU A 158 6.46 -1.99 5.48
C GLU A 158 7.71 -2.42 4.68
N PRO A 159 7.58 -3.12 3.53
CA PRO A 159 8.71 -3.75 2.85
C PRO A 159 9.70 -2.75 2.23
N PHE A 160 9.29 -1.51 2.01
CA PHE A 160 10.11 -0.46 1.40
C PHE A 160 10.87 0.38 2.42
N ASN A 161 10.58 0.20 3.72
CA ASN A 161 11.13 1.03 4.77
C ASN A 161 12.67 0.99 4.81
N GLY A 162 13.28 2.17 4.62
CA GLY A 162 14.72 2.38 4.65
C GLY A 162 15.50 1.71 3.51
N LEU A 163 14.83 1.37 2.40
CA LEU A 163 15.50 1.04 1.14
C LEU A 163 15.92 2.33 0.42
N ASP A 164 17.05 2.26 -0.28
CA ASP A 164 17.40 3.28 -1.25
C ASP A 164 16.42 3.27 -2.45
N PRO A 165 16.37 4.35 -3.27
CA PRO A 165 15.41 4.45 -4.37
C PRO A 165 15.51 3.31 -5.39
N GLU A 166 16.72 2.85 -5.72
CA GLU A 166 16.94 1.78 -6.69
C GLU A 166 16.44 0.42 -6.16
N ALA A 167 16.79 0.09 -4.91
CA ALA A 167 16.32 -1.14 -4.26
C ALA A 167 14.78 -1.14 -4.11
N ARG A 168 14.17 0.03 -3.86
CA ARG A 168 12.72 0.18 -3.79
C ARG A 168 12.06 -0.10 -5.14
N LEU A 169 12.52 0.51 -6.22
CA LEU A 169 12.00 0.28 -7.57
C LEU A 169 12.15 -1.19 -7.98
N THR A 170 13.30 -1.80 -7.68
CA THR A 170 13.55 -3.22 -7.93
C THR A 170 12.55 -4.10 -7.18
N LEU A 171 12.27 -3.81 -5.91
CA LEU A 171 11.29 -4.56 -5.12
C LEU A 171 9.86 -4.36 -5.64
N MET A 172 9.48 -3.14 -6.03
CA MET A 172 8.17 -2.85 -6.63
C MET A 172 7.96 -3.64 -7.93
N ALA A 173 8.95 -3.65 -8.82
CA ALA A 173 8.88 -4.43 -10.06
C ALA A 173 8.74 -5.94 -9.80
N LEU A 174 9.44 -6.45 -8.78
CA LEU A 174 9.34 -7.83 -8.38
C LEU A 174 7.95 -8.19 -7.84
N LEU A 175 7.37 -7.34 -6.99
CA LEU A 175 6.02 -7.57 -6.46
C LEU A 175 4.95 -7.54 -7.57
N ARG A 176 5.08 -6.63 -8.56
CA ARG A 176 4.21 -6.65 -9.75
C ARG A 176 4.33 -7.95 -10.52
N LYS A 177 5.56 -8.40 -10.81
CA LYS A 177 5.78 -9.68 -11.50
C LYS A 177 5.13 -10.86 -10.78
N LEU A 178 5.20 -10.91 -9.45
CA LEU A 178 4.56 -11.95 -8.64
C LEU A 178 3.02 -11.86 -8.72
N ALA A 179 2.47 -10.66 -8.68
CA ALA A 179 1.04 -10.43 -8.81
C ALA A 179 0.52 -10.77 -10.21
N ASP A 180 1.25 -10.42 -11.26
CA ASP A 180 0.95 -10.80 -12.66
C ASP A 180 1.02 -12.31 -12.85
N GLY A 181 1.86 -13.00 -12.08
CA GLY A 181 1.94 -14.45 -12.01
C GLY A 181 0.79 -15.13 -11.25
N GLY A 182 -0.19 -14.35 -10.77
CA GLY A 182 -1.40 -14.84 -10.11
C GLY A 182 -1.39 -14.77 -8.58
N ALA A 183 -0.29 -14.39 -7.94
CA ALA A 183 -0.26 -14.21 -6.50
C ALA A 183 -1.09 -12.99 -6.06
N ARG A 184 -1.82 -13.12 -4.96
CA ARG A 184 -2.36 -11.97 -4.24
C ARG A 184 -1.28 -11.38 -3.35
N VAL A 185 -1.03 -10.08 -3.43
CA VAL A 185 -0.02 -9.39 -2.64
C VAL A 185 -0.68 -8.30 -1.81
N ILE A 186 -0.49 -8.32 -0.49
CA ILE A 186 -0.88 -7.22 0.41
C ILE A 186 0.39 -6.55 0.89
N VAL A 187 0.50 -5.26 0.64
CA VAL A 187 1.67 -4.44 1.03
C VAL A 187 1.22 -3.32 1.95
N SER A 188 1.74 -3.27 3.17
CA SER A 188 1.54 -2.11 4.03
C SER A 188 2.58 -1.03 3.74
N SER A 189 2.16 0.22 3.81
CA SER A 189 3.04 1.39 3.84
C SER A 189 2.38 2.55 4.58
N HIS A 190 3.20 3.42 5.16
CA HIS A 190 2.76 4.72 5.66
C HIS A 190 3.01 5.85 4.64
N ILE A 191 3.67 5.53 3.51
CA ILE A 191 3.98 6.45 2.41
C ILE A 191 2.99 6.18 1.26
N LEU A 192 2.06 7.09 1.09
CA LEU A 192 0.96 6.94 0.14
C LEU A 192 1.43 6.90 -1.31
N SER A 193 2.44 7.72 -1.65
CA SER A 193 3.03 7.77 -2.99
C SER A 193 3.71 6.47 -3.42
N GLU A 194 4.25 5.70 -2.48
CA GLU A 194 4.82 4.37 -2.77
C GLU A 194 3.74 3.39 -3.22
N VAL A 195 2.62 3.38 -2.51
CA VAL A 195 1.52 2.45 -2.82
C VAL A 195 0.79 2.87 -4.10
N ALA A 196 0.59 4.17 -4.31
CA ALA A 196 -0.02 4.67 -5.56
C ALA A 196 0.79 4.32 -6.81
N GLN A 197 2.12 4.18 -6.69
CA GLN A 197 2.96 3.65 -7.78
C GLN A 197 2.81 2.14 -7.96
N LEU A 198 2.38 1.40 -6.97
CA LEU A 198 2.36 -0.05 -6.97
C LEU A 198 0.99 -0.63 -7.38
N THR A 199 -0.09 0.00 -6.95
CA THR A 199 -1.47 -0.46 -7.15
C THR A 199 -2.46 0.68 -7.05
N ASP A 200 -3.60 0.53 -7.73
CA ASP A 200 -4.74 1.42 -7.57
C ASP A 200 -5.71 0.96 -6.48
N ARG A 201 -5.63 -0.29 -6.03
CA ARG A 201 -6.53 -0.85 -5.00
C ARG A 201 -5.94 -0.73 -3.61
N ILE A 202 -6.67 -0.07 -2.70
CA ILE A 202 -6.20 0.23 -1.35
C ILE A 202 -7.21 -0.09 -0.25
N LEU A 203 -6.65 -0.35 0.93
CA LEU A 203 -7.34 -0.34 2.23
C LEU A 203 -6.72 0.79 3.07
N LEU A 204 -7.51 1.76 3.47
CA LEU A 204 -7.04 2.92 4.23
C LEU A 204 -7.42 2.79 5.70
N LEU A 205 -6.42 2.68 6.57
CA LEU A 205 -6.59 2.58 8.02
C LEU A 205 -6.19 3.87 8.76
N PHE A 206 -6.98 4.22 9.76
CA PHE A 206 -6.66 5.30 10.69
C PHE A 206 -7.17 4.99 12.10
N ARG A 207 -6.31 5.10 13.12
CA ARG A 207 -6.67 4.85 14.54
C ARG A 207 -7.43 3.54 14.77
N GLY A 208 -7.01 2.48 14.09
CA GLY A 208 -7.63 1.16 14.17
C GLY A 208 -8.95 1.01 13.42
N ARG A 209 -9.35 1.98 12.59
CA ARG A 209 -10.56 1.93 11.76
C ARG A 209 -10.22 1.84 10.29
N LEU A 210 -10.97 1.07 9.53
CA LEU A 210 -10.96 1.11 8.07
C LEU A 210 -11.81 2.31 7.64
N LEU A 211 -11.16 3.30 7.02
CA LEU A 211 -11.82 4.51 6.54
C LEU A 211 -12.35 4.37 5.12
N ALA A 212 -11.60 3.66 4.26
CA ALA A 212 -11.98 3.45 2.87
C ALA A 212 -11.35 2.15 2.34
N GLU A 213 -12.04 1.53 1.38
CA GLU A 213 -11.56 0.42 0.59
C GLU A 213 -11.99 0.59 -0.86
N GLY A 214 -11.20 0.10 -1.80
CA GLY A 214 -11.52 0.13 -3.23
C GLY A 214 -10.39 0.73 -4.06
N ASP A 215 -10.73 1.12 -5.29
CA ASP A 215 -9.80 1.78 -6.18
C ASP A 215 -9.61 3.25 -5.77
N ILE A 216 -8.37 3.74 -5.91
CA ILE A 216 -8.01 5.14 -5.58
C ILE A 216 -8.95 6.13 -6.29
N SER A 217 -9.32 5.84 -7.54
CA SER A 217 -10.25 6.66 -8.30
C SER A 217 -11.66 6.68 -7.71
N GLU A 218 -12.15 5.55 -7.21
CA GLU A 218 -13.46 5.45 -6.54
C GLU A 218 -13.45 6.18 -5.20
N ILE A 219 -12.38 6.00 -4.42
CA ILE A 219 -12.19 6.69 -3.14
C ILE A 219 -12.12 8.21 -3.37
N ARG A 220 -11.47 8.68 -4.44
CA ARG A 220 -11.48 10.09 -4.83
C ARG A 220 -12.87 10.59 -5.18
N GLN A 221 -13.71 9.79 -5.84
CA GLN A 221 -15.09 10.17 -6.15
C GLN A 221 -15.94 10.38 -4.89
N LEU A 222 -15.65 9.66 -3.80
CA LEU A 222 -16.30 9.93 -2.51
C LEU A 222 -15.93 11.33 -1.97
N LEU A 223 -14.80 11.88 -2.40
CA LEU A 223 -14.35 13.23 -2.08
C LEU A 223 -14.87 14.30 -3.04
N ASP A 224 -15.54 13.95 -4.15
CA ASP A 224 -16.15 14.92 -5.08
C ASP A 224 -17.16 15.86 -4.38
N ARG A 225 -17.56 15.53 -3.16
CA ARG A 225 -18.33 16.41 -2.27
C ARG A 225 -17.47 17.50 -1.60
N HIS A 226 -16.15 17.38 -1.65
CA HIS A 226 -15.19 18.31 -1.06
C HIS A 226 -14.53 19.13 -2.16
N PRO A 227 -14.28 20.42 -1.93
CA PRO A 227 -13.62 21.27 -2.90
C PRO A 227 -12.19 20.78 -3.16
N VAL A 228 -11.77 20.76 -4.43
CA VAL A 228 -10.40 20.45 -4.86
C VAL A 228 -9.57 21.72 -4.86
N GLU A 229 -8.35 21.68 -4.33
CA GLU A 229 -7.41 22.80 -4.40
C GLU A 229 -6.58 22.75 -5.70
N LEU A 230 -6.70 23.81 -6.49
CA LEU A 230 -5.98 23.99 -7.74
C LEU A 230 -5.09 25.23 -7.64
N ARG A 231 -3.82 25.10 -7.97
CA ARG A 231 -2.90 26.22 -8.13
C ARG A 231 -2.83 26.59 -9.61
N LEU A 232 -3.28 27.79 -9.94
CA LEU A 232 -3.17 28.39 -11.24
C LEU A 232 -1.98 29.34 -11.26
N SER A 233 -0.92 28.99 -12.00
CA SER A 233 0.27 29.83 -12.18
C SER A 233 0.07 30.80 -13.33
N GLY A 234 0.52 32.06 -13.18
CA GLY A 234 0.37 33.11 -14.16
C GLY A 234 0.13 34.48 -13.52
N GLU A 235 -0.60 35.38 -14.19
CA GLU A 235 -0.98 36.67 -13.64
C GLU A 235 -2.07 36.47 -12.57
N ALA A 236 -1.67 36.36 -11.31
CA ALA A 236 -2.51 35.96 -10.19
C ALA A 236 -3.81 36.75 -10.09
N ARG A 237 -3.77 38.11 -10.33
CA ARG A 237 -4.95 38.99 -10.23
C ARG A 237 -5.94 38.73 -11.36
N ALA A 238 -5.47 38.49 -12.59
CA ALA A 238 -6.35 38.21 -13.73
C ALA A 238 -7.01 36.83 -13.55
N LEU A 239 -6.25 35.82 -13.14
CA LEU A 239 -6.75 34.50 -12.82
C LEU A 239 -7.80 34.52 -11.72
N ALA A 240 -7.55 35.29 -10.66
CA ALA A 240 -8.49 35.45 -9.57
C ALA A 240 -9.81 36.15 -9.97
N ARG A 241 -9.75 37.23 -10.78
CA ARG A 241 -10.94 37.87 -11.31
C ARG A 241 -11.85 36.94 -12.08
N TRP A 242 -11.25 36.15 -12.98
CA TRP A 242 -12.00 35.13 -13.72
C TRP A 242 -12.57 34.05 -12.79
N ALA A 243 -11.78 33.57 -11.82
CA ALA A 243 -12.20 32.52 -10.91
C ALA A 243 -13.39 32.93 -10.02
N VAL A 244 -13.47 34.20 -9.58
CA VAL A 244 -14.57 34.71 -8.72
C VAL A 244 -15.92 34.64 -9.46
N GLU A 245 -15.94 34.68 -10.77
CA GLU A 245 -17.17 34.55 -11.59
C GLU A 245 -17.62 33.10 -11.77
N GLN A 246 -16.83 32.11 -11.33
CA GLN A 246 -17.17 30.71 -11.52
C GLN A 246 -18.03 30.18 -10.37
N PRO A 247 -19.17 29.52 -10.68
CA PRO A 247 -20.09 29.01 -9.66
C PRO A 247 -19.52 27.92 -8.77
N GLU A 248 -18.46 27.24 -9.23
CA GLU A 248 -17.79 26.17 -8.51
C GLU A 248 -16.78 26.68 -7.46
N LEU A 249 -16.42 27.96 -7.46
CA LEU A 249 -15.46 28.51 -6.55
C LEU A 249 -16.01 28.53 -5.11
N VAL A 250 -15.25 27.94 -4.18
CA VAL A 250 -15.54 27.93 -2.74
C VAL A 250 -14.66 28.92 -1.98
N ALA A 251 -13.37 28.93 -2.32
CA ALA A 251 -12.39 29.80 -1.71
C ALA A 251 -11.28 30.17 -2.69
N LEU A 252 -10.66 31.32 -2.47
CA LEU A 252 -9.55 31.83 -3.25
C LEU A 252 -8.47 32.37 -2.33
N ARG A 253 -7.23 32.03 -2.63
CA ARG A 253 -6.03 32.61 -2.01
C ARG A 253 -5.08 33.10 -3.10
N LEU A 254 -4.62 34.34 -2.99
CA LEU A 254 -3.60 34.88 -3.90
C LEU A 254 -2.22 34.61 -3.35
N GLU A 255 -1.33 34.21 -4.26
CA GLU A 255 0.12 34.14 -4.07
C GLU A 255 0.78 35.15 -5.04
N GLU A 256 2.10 35.38 -4.95
CA GLU A 256 2.78 36.40 -5.77
C GLU A 256 2.60 36.17 -7.28
N SER A 257 2.65 34.93 -7.74
CA SER A 257 2.58 34.54 -9.16
C SER A 257 1.57 33.44 -9.44
N ALA A 258 0.59 33.24 -8.55
CA ALA A 258 -0.41 32.21 -8.68
C ALA A 258 -1.71 32.57 -7.94
N ALA A 259 -2.81 31.95 -8.36
CA ALA A 259 -4.06 31.92 -7.61
C ALA A 259 -4.32 30.47 -7.16
N VAL A 260 -4.55 30.26 -5.87
CA VAL A 260 -4.95 28.97 -5.33
C VAL A 260 -6.45 28.99 -5.13
N LEU A 261 -7.14 28.10 -5.82
CA LEU A 261 -8.58 28.00 -5.86
C LEU A 261 -9.04 26.73 -5.16
N SER A 262 -10.06 26.85 -4.33
CA SER A 262 -10.81 25.70 -3.80
C SER A 262 -12.09 25.56 -4.62
N ILE A 263 -12.23 24.49 -5.40
CA ILE A 263 -13.26 24.31 -6.43
C ILE A 263 -14.12 23.09 -6.14
N ARG A 264 -15.45 23.26 -6.13
CA ARG A 264 -16.41 22.14 -6.23
C ARG A 264 -16.57 21.72 -7.68
N ASN A 265 -16.86 20.44 -7.92
CA ASN A 265 -17.10 19.89 -9.26
C ASN A 265 -15.98 20.21 -10.28
N PRO A 266 -14.75 19.78 -10.05
CA PRO A 266 -13.63 20.03 -10.95
C PRO A 266 -13.90 19.53 -12.39
N ARG A 267 -14.78 18.55 -12.57
CA ARG A 267 -15.18 18.02 -13.88
C ARG A 267 -15.86 19.04 -14.77
N ASP A 268 -16.62 19.97 -14.18
CA ASP A 268 -17.29 21.04 -14.91
C ASP A 268 -16.39 22.29 -15.03
N PHE A 269 -15.57 22.52 -14.03
CA PHE A 269 -14.68 23.68 -13.98
C PHE A 269 -13.48 23.56 -14.94
N LEU A 270 -12.77 22.42 -14.94
CA LEU A 270 -11.53 22.25 -15.73
C LEU A 270 -11.73 22.42 -17.25
N PRO A 271 -12.79 21.88 -17.88
CA PRO A 271 -13.01 22.10 -19.32
C PRO A 271 -13.29 23.56 -19.68
N ARG A 272 -13.89 24.35 -18.76
CA ARG A 272 -14.08 25.79 -18.95
C ARG A 272 -12.76 26.53 -18.85
N LEU A 273 -11.99 26.26 -17.80
CA LEU A 273 -10.66 26.84 -17.60
C LEU A 273 -9.75 26.57 -18.83
N GLN A 274 -9.75 25.34 -19.34
CA GLN A 274 -8.97 24.98 -20.53
C GLN A 274 -9.41 25.75 -21.79
N ARG A 275 -10.70 25.91 -22.01
CA ARG A 275 -11.24 26.69 -23.14
C ARG A 275 -10.85 28.16 -23.07
N GLU A 276 -11.00 28.79 -21.92
CA GLU A 276 -10.64 30.19 -21.71
C GLU A 276 -9.14 30.44 -21.88
N ALA A 277 -8.31 29.54 -21.34
CA ALA A 277 -6.86 29.60 -21.51
C ALA A 277 -6.45 29.41 -22.98
N ALA A 278 -7.06 28.46 -23.70
CA ALA A 278 -6.77 28.20 -25.11
C ALA A 278 -7.20 29.35 -26.04
N GLN A 279 -8.23 30.11 -25.69
CA GLN A 279 -8.69 31.29 -26.42
C GLN A 279 -7.87 32.55 -26.11
N GLY A 280 -6.84 32.44 -25.26
CA GLY A 280 -5.98 33.56 -24.85
C GLY A 280 -6.64 34.57 -23.89
N GLY A 281 -7.83 34.24 -23.37
CA GLY A 281 -8.55 35.07 -22.39
C GLY A 281 -7.96 35.03 -20.98
N LEU A 282 -7.14 34.02 -20.67
CA LEU A 282 -6.52 33.86 -19.36
C LEU A 282 -5.00 33.74 -19.47
N PRO A 283 -4.22 34.55 -18.74
CA PRO A 283 -2.76 34.46 -18.68
C PRO A 283 -2.32 33.29 -17.77
N LEU A 284 -2.72 32.07 -18.12
CA LEU A 284 -2.40 30.84 -17.42
C LEU A 284 -1.12 30.22 -17.98
N THR A 285 -0.11 30.01 -17.13
CA THR A 285 1.17 29.38 -17.51
C THR A 285 1.33 27.99 -16.93
N GLY A 286 0.56 27.63 -15.91
CA GLY A 286 0.58 26.30 -15.28
C GLY A 286 -0.68 26.03 -14.48
N LEU A 287 -1.01 24.76 -14.36
CA LEU A 287 -2.12 24.23 -13.57
C LEU A 287 -1.60 23.07 -12.74
N ASP A 288 -1.51 23.26 -11.42
CA ASP A 288 -1.07 22.24 -10.48
C ASP A 288 -2.20 21.91 -9.50
N PRO A 289 -2.73 20.70 -9.53
CA PRO A 289 -3.65 20.25 -8.50
C PRO A 289 -2.86 19.99 -7.20
N LEU A 290 -3.24 20.67 -6.11
CA LEU A 290 -2.54 20.59 -4.82
C LEU A 290 -3.02 19.40 -3.99
N ASP A 291 -4.22 18.90 -4.22
CA ASP A 291 -4.88 17.88 -3.42
C ASP A 291 -5.48 16.71 -4.23
N LEU A 292 -5.02 16.51 -5.47
CA LEU A 292 -5.35 15.32 -6.26
C LEU A 292 -4.51 14.08 -5.89
N ASN A 293 -3.58 14.22 -4.96
CA ASN A 293 -2.78 13.09 -4.49
C ASN A 293 -3.50 12.32 -3.38
N LEU A 294 -3.03 11.12 -3.13
CA LEU A 294 -3.58 10.23 -2.09
C LEU A 294 -3.41 10.82 -0.68
N GLU A 295 -2.40 11.68 -0.47
CA GLU A 295 -2.15 12.40 0.77
C GLU A 295 -3.31 13.33 1.14
N ALA A 296 -3.84 14.05 0.17
CA ALA A 296 -4.99 14.93 0.38
C ALA A 296 -6.26 14.14 0.71
N VAL A 297 -6.49 13.04 -0.02
CA VAL A 297 -7.56 12.08 0.29
C VAL A 297 -7.47 11.63 1.76
N PHE A 298 -6.27 11.24 2.17
CA PHE A 298 -6.02 10.81 3.54
C PHE A 298 -6.28 11.92 4.56
N GLN A 299 -5.78 13.14 4.31
CA GLN A 299 -5.99 14.27 5.21
C GLN A 299 -7.48 14.61 5.37
N TYR A 300 -8.26 14.53 4.29
CA TYR A 300 -9.71 14.75 4.34
C TYR A 300 -10.41 13.70 5.19
N LEU A 301 -10.21 12.42 4.87
CA LEU A 301 -10.86 11.32 5.60
C LEU A 301 -10.47 11.28 7.08
N THR A 302 -9.31 11.84 7.45
CA THR A 302 -8.87 11.90 8.84
C THR A 302 -9.34 13.13 9.61
N LYS A 303 -9.64 14.27 8.92
CA LYS A 303 -10.16 15.47 9.57
C LYS A 303 -11.51 15.23 10.27
N ASP A 304 -12.39 14.45 9.65
CA ASP A 304 -13.71 14.13 10.21
C ASP A 304 -13.66 13.09 11.36
N HIS A 305 -12.47 12.52 11.62
CA HIS A 305 -12.22 11.51 12.65
C HIS A 305 -11.13 11.89 13.66
N ALA A 306 -10.69 13.16 13.65
CA ALA A 306 -9.65 13.70 14.54
C ALA A 306 -10.14 14.00 15.97
#